data_6cb12ac4d2fece109858b6bd3f194a14
#
_entry.id   6cb12ac4d2fece109858b6bd3f194a14
#
_cell.length_a   1.000
_cell.length_b   1.000
_cell.length_c   1.000
_cell.angle_alpha   90.00
_cell.angle_beta   90.00
_cell.angle_gamma   90.00
#
_symmetry.space_group_name_H-M   'P 1'
#
loop_
_entity.id
_entity.type
_entity.pdbx_description
1 polymer ?
#
loop_
_entity_poly.entity_id
_entity_poly.type
_entity_poly.pdbx_seq_one_letter_code
_entity_poly.pdbx_strand_id
1 'polypeptide(L)'
;KPTLLWLFQNDLWLNTILMIGILASLTLFIGIMPHISILVAYVCYLSATVVSEPFLNFQWDALLLETFFLSIFFVPWKIFDKKNDHEGPSRIGRWLLWLLIIKLMFQSGLVKFTFFGIDGANTWRDLTALNYHYWTQPIPSWISYYIDKLPLFFDKISLLFTYFCELIVPFLIFFPRRIKRLSGLVLILFQFLIIMTGNYG
;
A
#
# COMPACT_ATOMS: atom_id res chain seq x y z
N LYS A 1 6.40 -0.15 -22.20
CA LYS A 1 5.41 -0.79 -21.29
C LYS A 1 4.08 -0.97 -22.03
N PRO A 2 3.26 -2.01 -21.79
CA PRO A 2 1.98 -2.21 -22.45
C PRO A 2 0.97 -1.16 -21.99
N THR A 3 0.20 -0.59 -22.96
CA THR A 3 -0.84 0.40 -22.69
C THR A 3 -1.92 0.35 -23.76
N LEU A 4 -3.18 0.61 -23.39
CA LEU A 4 -4.29 0.74 -24.32
C LEU A 4 -4.15 1.98 -25.24
N LEU A 5 -3.29 2.94 -24.88
CA LEU A 5 -3.02 4.12 -25.70
C LEU A 5 -2.24 3.83 -26.98
N TRP A 6 -1.72 2.60 -27.16
CA TRP A 6 -1.18 2.18 -28.46
C TRP A 6 -2.26 2.08 -29.55
N LEU A 7 -3.53 1.92 -29.17
CA LEU A 7 -4.65 1.87 -30.14
C LEU A 7 -4.96 3.25 -30.72
N PHE A 8 -4.98 4.28 -29.86
CA PHE A 8 -5.22 5.66 -30.25
C PHE A 8 -4.43 6.60 -29.33
N GLN A 9 -3.69 7.55 -29.92
CA GLN A 9 -2.82 8.47 -29.19
C GLN A 9 -3.44 9.86 -29.14
N ASN A 10 -4.58 9.99 -28.45
CA ASN A 10 -5.27 11.26 -28.25
C ASN A 10 -5.89 11.39 -26.85
N ASP A 11 -6.17 12.62 -26.44
CA ASP A 11 -6.72 12.94 -25.13
C ASP A 11 -8.13 12.39 -24.93
N LEU A 12 -8.93 12.32 -26.00
CA LEU A 12 -10.27 11.74 -25.94
C LEU A 12 -10.22 10.27 -25.54
N TRP A 13 -9.27 9.51 -26.11
CA TRP A 13 -9.08 8.09 -25.79
C TRP A 13 -8.54 7.89 -24.36
N LEU A 14 -7.60 8.75 -23.93
CA LEU A 14 -7.13 8.74 -22.53
C LEU A 14 -8.30 8.96 -21.57
N ASN A 15 -9.10 9.99 -21.78
CA ASN A 15 -10.28 10.27 -20.96
C ASN A 15 -11.28 9.11 -20.97
N THR A 16 -11.48 8.47 -22.12
CA THR A 16 -12.35 7.30 -22.24
C THR A 16 -11.85 6.13 -21.39
N ILE A 17 -10.54 5.83 -21.43
CA ILE A 17 -9.92 4.78 -20.60
C ILE A 17 -10.11 5.08 -19.11
N LEU A 18 -9.89 6.33 -18.70
CA LEU A 18 -10.09 6.74 -17.31
C LEU A 18 -11.54 6.59 -16.87
N MET A 19 -12.50 6.99 -17.70
CA MET A 19 -13.92 6.84 -17.40
C MET A 19 -14.35 5.37 -17.32
N ILE A 20 -13.84 4.50 -18.20
CA ILE A 20 -14.07 3.05 -18.13
C ILE A 20 -13.49 2.49 -16.83
N GLY A 21 -12.29 2.92 -16.44
CA GLY A 21 -11.65 2.51 -15.19
C GLY A 21 -12.47 2.91 -13.96
N ILE A 22 -13.00 4.13 -13.93
CA ILE A 22 -13.89 4.64 -12.86
C ILE A 22 -15.17 3.79 -12.80
N LEU A 23 -15.83 3.57 -13.93
CA LEU A 23 -17.05 2.75 -14.00
C LEU A 23 -16.79 1.31 -13.54
N ALA A 24 -15.67 0.71 -13.96
CA ALA A 24 -15.27 -0.62 -13.51
C ALA A 24 -15.01 -0.67 -11.99
N SER A 25 -14.41 0.38 -11.43
CA SER A 25 -14.20 0.48 -9.98
C SER A 25 -15.53 0.63 -9.22
N LEU A 26 -16.49 1.37 -9.75
CA LEU A 26 -17.82 1.50 -9.18
C LEU A 26 -18.60 0.17 -9.25
N THR A 27 -18.55 -0.56 -10.37
CA THR A 27 -19.19 -1.88 -10.49
C THR A 27 -18.56 -2.90 -9.56
N LEU A 28 -17.23 -2.85 -9.36
CA LEU A 28 -16.52 -3.65 -8.37
C LEU A 28 -16.98 -3.33 -6.95
N PHE A 29 -17.13 -2.06 -6.61
CA PHE A 29 -17.59 -1.61 -5.29
C PHE A 29 -19.01 -2.10 -4.97
N ILE A 30 -19.90 -2.14 -5.97
CA ILE A 30 -21.28 -2.64 -5.85
C ILE A 30 -21.32 -4.18 -5.83
N GLY A 31 -20.24 -4.86 -6.22
CA GLY A 31 -20.17 -6.33 -6.31
C GLY A 31 -20.77 -6.90 -7.60
N ILE A 32 -20.78 -6.12 -8.69
CA ILE A 32 -21.24 -6.56 -10.00
C ILE A 32 -20.04 -7.06 -10.80
N MET A 33 -20.10 -8.33 -11.24
CA MET A 33 -19.06 -9.00 -12.04
C MET A 33 -17.62 -8.72 -11.50
N PRO A 34 -17.32 -8.96 -10.23
CA PRO A 34 -16.14 -8.45 -9.57
C PRO A 34 -14.82 -8.85 -10.25
N HIS A 35 -14.74 -10.04 -10.84
CA HIS A 35 -13.56 -10.52 -11.55
C HIS A 35 -13.33 -9.77 -12.89
N ILE A 36 -14.38 -9.39 -13.62
CA ILE A 36 -14.24 -8.59 -14.84
C ILE A 36 -13.93 -7.14 -14.46
N SER A 37 -14.66 -6.61 -13.49
CA SER A 37 -14.50 -5.23 -13.02
C SER A 37 -13.09 -4.94 -12.56
N ILE A 38 -12.49 -5.85 -11.78
CA ILE A 38 -11.11 -5.68 -11.29
C ILE A 38 -10.08 -5.80 -12.42
N LEU A 39 -10.30 -6.69 -13.39
CA LEU A 39 -9.42 -6.82 -14.55
C LEU A 39 -9.47 -5.56 -15.42
N VAL A 40 -10.66 -5.03 -15.70
CA VAL A 40 -10.82 -3.80 -16.48
C VAL A 40 -10.20 -2.61 -15.75
N ALA A 41 -10.47 -2.44 -14.45
CA ALA A 41 -9.88 -1.39 -13.63
C ALA A 41 -8.33 -1.48 -13.62
N TYR A 42 -7.78 -2.68 -13.47
CA TYR A 42 -6.33 -2.93 -13.54
C TYR A 42 -5.73 -2.48 -14.87
N VAL A 43 -6.31 -2.91 -16.00
CA VAL A 43 -5.78 -2.59 -17.35
C VAL A 43 -5.90 -1.10 -17.64
N CYS A 44 -7.00 -0.44 -17.23
CA CYS A 44 -7.17 1.00 -17.38
C CYS A 44 -6.16 1.78 -16.54
N TYR A 45 -5.97 1.40 -15.27
CA TYR A 45 -5.03 2.07 -14.39
C TYR A 45 -3.57 1.84 -14.82
N LEU A 46 -3.20 0.62 -15.23
CA LEU A 46 -1.90 0.32 -15.81
C LEU A 46 -1.63 1.19 -17.05
N SER A 47 -2.64 1.37 -17.89
CA SER A 47 -2.51 2.22 -19.09
C SER A 47 -2.30 3.69 -18.72
N ALA A 48 -3.00 4.19 -17.69
CA ALA A 48 -2.83 5.53 -17.18
C ALA A 48 -1.41 5.76 -16.58
N THR A 49 -0.93 4.84 -15.74
CA THR A 49 0.40 4.96 -15.11
C THR A 49 1.54 4.94 -16.11
N VAL A 50 1.38 4.24 -17.24
CA VAL A 50 2.41 4.18 -18.30
C VAL A 50 2.62 5.53 -18.99
N VAL A 51 1.57 6.34 -19.13
CA VAL A 51 1.62 7.60 -19.91
C VAL A 51 1.63 8.86 -19.06
N SER A 52 1.32 8.74 -17.77
CA SER A 52 1.20 9.90 -16.87
C SER A 52 2.48 10.16 -16.06
N GLU A 53 3.65 9.73 -16.53
CA GLU A 53 4.91 10.12 -15.91
C GLU A 53 5.12 11.65 -16.04
N PRO A 54 5.54 12.35 -14.97
CA PRO A 54 5.95 11.86 -13.65
C PRO A 54 4.83 11.74 -12.60
N PHE A 55 3.55 11.99 -12.94
CA PHE A 55 2.46 12.15 -11.98
C PHE A 55 1.97 10.83 -11.35
N LEU A 56 2.06 9.69 -12.06
CA LEU A 56 1.64 8.37 -11.60
C LEU A 56 2.81 7.36 -11.66
N ASN A 57 3.91 7.68 -11.01
CA ASN A 57 5.10 6.81 -10.95
C ASN A 57 5.64 6.71 -9.52
N PHE A 58 4.76 6.72 -8.54
CA PHE A 58 5.11 6.61 -7.14
C PHE A 58 4.98 5.18 -6.62
N GLN A 59 5.49 4.95 -5.44
CA GLN A 59 5.45 3.63 -4.79
C GLN A 59 4.02 3.13 -4.55
N TRP A 60 3.09 4.02 -4.24
CA TRP A 60 1.68 3.67 -4.03
C TRP A 60 0.98 3.29 -5.33
N ASP A 61 1.33 3.88 -6.48
CA ASP A 61 0.78 3.47 -7.79
C ASP A 61 1.22 2.04 -8.13
N ALA A 62 2.50 1.72 -7.90
CA ALA A 62 3.02 0.36 -8.05
C ALA A 62 2.32 -0.62 -7.11
N LEU A 63 2.12 -0.25 -5.84
CA LEU A 63 1.42 -1.06 -4.85
C LEU A 63 -0.04 -1.28 -5.23
N LEU A 64 -0.72 -0.24 -5.73
CA LEU A 64 -2.11 -0.35 -6.19
C LEU A 64 -2.24 -1.31 -7.38
N LEU A 65 -1.35 -1.20 -8.37
CA LEU A 65 -1.30 -2.13 -9.50
C LEU A 65 -1.06 -3.57 -9.07
N GLU A 66 -0.11 -3.80 -8.16
CA GLU A 66 0.18 -5.13 -7.63
C GLU A 66 -1.02 -5.68 -6.85
N THR A 67 -1.67 -4.83 -6.05
CA THR A 67 -2.88 -5.19 -5.32
C THR A 67 -4.03 -5.56 -6.27
N PHE A 68 -4.29 -4.77 -7.31
CA PHE A 68 -5.29 -5.10 -8.33
C PHE A 68 -5.01 -6.44 -8.98
N PHE A 69 -3.78 -6.66 -9.44
CA PHE A 69 -3.39 -7.91 -10.10
C PHE A 69 -3.61 -9.13 -9.19
N LEU A 70 -3.14 -9.07 -7.94
CA LEU A 70 -3.30 -10.18 -7.00
C LEU A 70 -4.75 -10.39 -6.58
N SER A 71 -5.54 -9.32 -6.55
CA SER A 71 -6.97 -9.40 -6.21
C SER A 71 -7.82 -10.09 -7.28
N ILE A 72 -7.34 -10.20 -8.52
CA ILE A 72 -8.00 -11.03 -9.56
C ILE A 72 -8.12 -12.49 -9.08
N PHE A 73 -7.14 -13.00 -8.35
CA PHE A 73 -7.15 -14.35 -7.80
C PHE A 73 -7.94 -14.47 -6.48
N PHE A 74 -8.33 -13.35 -5.90
CA PHE A 74 -9.04 -13.29 -4.62
C PHE A 74 -10.54 -13.22 -4.79
N VAL A 75 -11.03 -12.47 -5.78
CA VAL A 75 -12.46 -12.24 -6.00
C VAL A 75 -13.14 -13.49 -6.58
N PRO A 76 -14.42 -13.74 -6.21
CA PRO A 76 -15.18 -14.88 -6.74
C PRO A 76 -15.55 -14.67 -8.20
N TRP A 77 -15.57 -15.75 -8.99
CA TRP A 77 -16.00 -15.76 -10.38
C TRP A 77 -17.53 -15.85 -10.48
N LYS A 78 -18.23 -14.77 -10.08
CA LYS A 78 -19.69 -14.67 -10.05
C LYS A 78 -20.16 -13.39 -10.72
N ILE A 79 -21.39 -13.41 -11.25
CA ILE A 79 -22.00 -12.20 -11.84
C ILE A 79 -22.36 -11.20 -10.74
N PHE A 80 -22.94 -11.69 -9.64
CA PHE A 80 -23.28 -10.88 -8.47
C PHE A 80 -22.67 -11.51 -7.23
N ASP A 81 -21.94 -10.70 -6.46
CA ASP A 81 -21.46 -11.10 -5.15
C ASP A 81 -22.56 -10.81 -4.10
N LYS A 82 -23.37 -11.82 -3.81
CA LYS A 82 -24.42 -11.71 -2.81
C LYS A 82 -23.84 -11.95 -1.41
N LYS A 83 -24.20 -11.07 -0.48
CA LYS A 83 -23.75 -11.10 0.93
C LYS A 83 -23.98 -12.44 1.66
N ASN A 84 -24.90 -13.29 1.15
CA ASN A 84 -25.22 -14.61 1.71
C ASN A 84 -24.55 -15.78 1.00
N ASP A 85 -23.65 -15.54 0.06
CA ASP A 85 -22.90 -16.61 -0.59
C ASP A 85 -21.87 -17.18 0.39
N HIS A 86 -22.01 -18.46 0.74
CA HIS A 86 -21.13 -19.18 1.66
C HIS A 86 -19.73 -19.48 1.09
N GLU A 87 -19.51 -19.22 -0.19
CA GLU A 87 -18.19 -19.36 -0.79
C GLU A 87 -17.32 -18.15 -0.44
N GLY A 88 -16.43 -18.35 0.52
CA GLY A 88 -15.44 -17.35 0.87
C GLY A 88 -14.42 -17.10 -0.25
N PRO A 89 -13.61 -16.05 -0.12
CA PRO A 89 -12.58 -15.72 -1.12
C PRO A 89 -11.58 -16.85 -1.30
N SER A 90 -11.00 -16.94 -2.49
CA SER A 90 -10.00 -17.93 -2.86
C SER A 90 -8.87 -18.04 -1.82
N ARG A 91 -8.50 -19.26 -1.45
CA ARG A 91 -7.35 -19.50 -0.54
C ARG A 91 -6.05 -18.98 -1.15
N ILE A 92 -5.85 -19.20 -2.45
CA ILE A 92 -4.64 -18.75 -3.17
C ILE A 92 -4.58 -17.22 -3.17
N GLY A 93 -5.67 -16.54 -3.57
CA GLY A 93 -5.72 -15.07 -3.57
C GLY A 93 -5.45 -14.49 -2.18
N ARG A 94 -5.97 -15.12 -1.11
CA ARG A 94 -5.70 -14.73 0.27
C ARG A 94 -4.20 -14.82 0.63
N TRP A 95 -3.55 -15.92 0.25
CA TRP A 95 -2.12 -16.11 0.47
C TRP A 95 -1.29 -15.10 -0.30
N LEU A 96 -1.64 -14.81 -1.55
CA LEU A 96 -0.96 -13.82 -2.38
C LEU A 96 -1.05 -12.41 -1.76
N LEU A 97 -2.21 -12.00 -1.28
CA LEU A 97 -2.37 -10.71 -0.60
C LEU A 97 -1.63 -10.65 0.75
N TRP A 98 -1.55 -11.75 1.50
CA TRP A 98 -0.71 -11.81 2.71
C TRP A 98 0.78 -11.67 2.38
N LEU A 99 1.24 -12.34 1.32
CA LEU A 99 2.62 -12.19 0.85
C LEU A 99 2.91 -10.77 0.39
N LEU A 100 1.95 -10.08 -0.23
CA LEU A 100 2.09 -8.67 -0.58
C LEU A 100 2.30 -7.78 0.66
N ILE A 101 1.51 -7.98 1.71
CA ILE A 101 1.69 -7.26 2.98
C ILE A 101 3.08 -7.52 3.58
N ILE A 102 3.50 -8.80 3.62
CA ILE A 102 4.82 -9.17 4.12
C ILE A 102 5.92 -8.49 3.30
N LYS A 103 5.83 -8.59 1.96
CA LYS A 103 6.77 -7.95 1.03
C LYS A 103 6.87 -6.45 1.29
N LEU A 104 5.73 -5.76 1.34
CA LEU A 104 5.67 -4.31 1.54
C LEU A 104 6.35 -3.90 2.85
N MET A 105 5.92 -4.50 3.96
CA MET A 105 6.43 -4.15 5.29
C MET A 105 7.91 -4.52 5.43
N PHE A 106 8.29 -5.73 5.02
CA PHE A 106 9.66 -6.20 5.15
C PHE A 106 10.64 -5.39 4.28
N GLN A 107 10.27 -5.07 3.04
CA GLN A 107 11.10 -4.22 2.18
C GLN A 107 11.24 -2.80 2.73
N SER A 108 10.16 -2.24 3.30
CA SER A 108 10.20 -0.93 3.97
C SER A 108 11.18 -0.91 5.15
N GLY A 109 11.16 -1.96 5.97
CA GLY A 109 12.11 -2.11 7.08
C GLY A 109 13.54 -2.34 6.59
N LEU A 110 13.73 -3.21 5.59
CA LEU A 110 15.06 -3.55 5.07
C LEU A 110 15.76 -2.34 4.43
N VAL A 111 15.03 -1.55 3.65
CA VAL A 111 15.57 -0.35 3.00
C VAL A 111 16.14 0.64 4.02
N LYS A 112 15.55 0.75 5.20
CA LYS A 112 16.05 1.61 6.28
C LYS A 112 17.42 1.18 6.79
N PHE A 113 17.76 -0.11 6.72
CA PHE A 113 19.09 -0.62 7.06
C PHE A 113 20.13 -0.47 5.96
N THR A 114 19.69 -0.45 4.70
CA THR A 114 20.58 -0.47 3.54
C THR A 114 20.78 0.89 2.89
N PHE A 115 19.96 1.87 3.26
CA PHE A 115 20.06 3.22 2.71
C PHE A 115 21.11 4.03 3.51
N PHE A 116 22.13 4.49 2.82
CA PHE A 116 23.15 5.39 3.36
C PHE A 116 23.02 6.77 2.71
N GLY A 117 23.18 7.82 3.49
CA GLY A 117 23.26 9.19 3.01
C GLY A 117 24.56 9.44 2.20
N ILE A 118 24.66 10.63 1.62
CA ILE A 118 25.82 11.03 0.79
C ILE A 118 27.11 10.99 1.60
N ASP A 119 27.05 11.25 2.87
CA ASP A 119 28.14 11.21 3.87
C ASP A 119 28.42 9.80 4.43
N GLY A 120 27.71 8.78 3.95
CA GLY A 120 27.81 7.41 4.43
C GLY A 120 27.09 7.15 5.76
N ALA A 121 26.42 8.15 6.34
CA ALA A 121 25.64 7.99 7.57
C ALA A 121 24.29 7.31 7.29
N ASN A 122 23.80 6.54 8.25
CA ASN A 122 22.47 5.97 8.23
C ASN A 122 21.72 6.30 9.53
N THR A 123 20.95 7.37 9.48
CA THR A 123 20.19 7.87 10.64
C THR A 123 19.16 6.87 11.18
N TRP A 124 18.68 5.94 10.34
CA TRP A 124 17.78 4.87 10.75
C TRP A 124 18.52 3.84 11.63
N ARG A 125 19.71 3.41 11.21
CA ARG A 125 20.55 2.49 12.02
C ARG A 125 21.02 3.14 13.32
N ASP A 126 21.33 4.43 13.27
CA ASP A 126 21.81 5.21 14.41
C ASP A 126 20.66 5.61 15.37
N LEU A 127 19.43 5.24 15.06
CA LEU A 127 18.20 5.55 15.80
C LEU A 127 17.98 7.07 15.99
N THR A 128 18.34 7.86 14.98
CA THR A 128 18.22 9.33 15.00
C THR A 128 17.30 9.87 13.90
N ALA A 129 16.76 8.99 13.03
CA ALA A 129 15.95 9.42 11.88
C ALA A 129 14.73 10.24 12.30
N LEU A 130 14.03 9.87 13.37
CA LEU A 130 12.83 10.58 13.83
C LEU A 130 13.14 11.94 14.46
N ASN A 131 14.37 12.21 14.91
CA ASN A 131 14.79 13.51 15.41
C ASN A 131 14.66 14.63 14.37
N TYR A 132 14.60 14.25 13.09
CA TYR A 132 14.51 15.18 11.96
C TYR A 132 13.21 15.01 11.18
N HIS A 133 12.64 13.82 11.19
CA HIS A 133 11.55 13.42 10.33
C HIS A 133 10.31 14.30 10.47
N TYR A 134 9.90 14.60 11.71
CA TYR A 134 8.63 15.26 11.98
C TYR A 134 8.55 16.70 11.45
N TRP A 135 9.68 17.40 11.33
CA TRP A 135 9.72 18.79 10.83
C TRP A 135 10.33 18.91 9.42
N THR A 136 11.00 17.85 8.91
CA THR A 136 11.56 17.88 7.55
C THR A 136 10.63 17.26 6.49
N GLN A 137 9.52 16.63 6.89
CA GLN A 137 8.57 16.07 5.94
C GLN A 137 7.89 17.19 5.10
N PRO A 138 7.54 16.94 3.81
CA PRO A 138 7.05 17.98 2.89
C PRO A 138 5.82 18.71 3.41
N ILE A 139 4.89 18.01 4.05
CA ILE A 139 3.68 18.59 4.62
C ILE A 139 3.50 18.01 6.03
N PRO A 140 4.10 18.64 7.07
CA PRO A 140 3.97 18.16 8.43
C PRO A 140 2.54 18.31 8.94
N SER A 141 2.05 17.30 9.70
CA SER A 141 0.76 17.40 10.38
C SER A 141 0.89 18.25 11.65
N TRP A 142 -0.21 18.80 12.13
CA TRP A 142 -0.20 19.51 13.40
C TRP A 142 0.14 18.60 14.59
N ILE A 143 -0.13 17.29 14.49
CA ILE A 143 0.26 16.30 15.49
C ILE A 143 1.77 16.09 15.49
N SER A 144 2.42 16.05 14.32
CA SER A 144 3.87 15.90 14.23
C SER A 144 4.62 17.00 14.97
N TYR A 145 4.08 18.22 14.98
CA TYR A 145 4.63 19.34 15.76
C TYR A 145 4.68 19.07 17.28
N TYR A 146 3.65 18.41 17.83
CA TYR A 146 3.66 18.07 19.26
C TYR A 146 4.54 16.88 19.58
N ILE A 147 4.60 15.90 18.67
CA ILE A 147 5.45 14.72 18.84
C ILE A 147 6.93 15.10 18.80
N ASP A 148 7.32 15.99 17.90
CA ASP A 148 8.68 16.51 17.79
C ASP A 148 9.19 17.16 19.10
N LYS A 149 8.29 17.66 19.93
CA LYS A 149 8.62 18.24 21.25
C LYS A 149 8.80 17.23 22.38
N LEU A 150 8.52 15.95 22.13
CA LEU A 150 8.72 14.92 23.13
C LEU A 150 10.22 14.67 23.36
N PRO A 151 10.60 14.16 24.53
CA PRO A 151 12.00 13.80 24.80
C PRO A 151 12.53 12.79 23.78
N LEU A 152 13.79 12.90 23.37
CA LEU A 152 14.45 12.07 22.34
C LEU A 152 14.34 10.56 22.54
N PHE A 153 14.09 10.08 23.75
CA PHE A 153 13.91 8.67 24.00
C PHE A 153 12.61 8.13 23.36
N PHE A 154 11.56 8.99 23.18
CA PHE A 154 10.33 8.62 22.47
C PHE A 154 10.61 8.36 21.00
N ASP A 155 11.48 9.14 20.36
CA ASP A 155 11.89 8.92 18.97
C ASP A 155 12.56 7.57 18.81
N LYS A 156 13.47 7.21 19.72
CA LYS A 156 14.14 5.90 19.71
C LYS A 156 13.15 4.75 19.91
N ILE A 157 12.20 4.86 20.84
CA ILE A 157 11.16 3.85 21.06
C ILE A 157 10.26 3.72 19.82
N SER A 158 9.83 4.85 19.26
CA SER A 158 9.00 4.87 18.05
C SER A 158 9.72 4.22 16.87
N LEU A 159 11.01 4.45 16.73
CA LEU A 159 11.82 3.86 15.68
C LEU A 159 12.00 2.35 15.88
N LEU A 160 12.26 1.89 17.10
CA LEU A 160 12.31 0.45 17.41
C LEU A 160 10.95 -0.22 17.20
N PHE A 161 9.85 0.46 17.53
CA PHE A 161 8.50 0.00 17.24
C PHE A 161 8.24 -0.08 15.72
N THR A 162 8.73 0.87 14.94
CA THR A 162 8.69 0.83 13.48
C THR A 162 9.40 -0.42 12.95
N TYR A 163 10.63 -0.70 13.38
CA TYR A 163 11.34 -1.91 12.99
C TYR A 163 10.60 -3.18 13.40
N PHE A 164 10.07 -3.22 14.61
CA PHE A 164 9.26 -4.36 15.06
C PHE A 164 8.06 -4.59 14.13
N CYS A 165 7.31 -3.52 13.80
CA CYS A 165 6.15 -3.59 12.92
C CYS A 165 6.51 -3.96 11.47
N GLU A 166 7.67 -3.55 10.97
CA GLU A 166 8.06 -3.79 9.59
C GLU A 166 8.79 -5.13 9.39
N LEU A 167 9.63 -5.55 10.33
CA LEU A 167 10.50 -6.71 10.17
C LEU A 167 9.98 -7.98 10.86
N ILE A 168 9.16 -7.87 11.91
CA ILE A 168 8.74 -9.02 12.71
C ILE A 168 7.24 -9.29 12.57
N VAL A 169 6.41 -8.28 12.81
CA VAL A 169 4.94 -8.43 12.87
C VAL A 169 4.33 -9.04 11.59
N PRO A 170 4.78 -8.74 10.37
CA PRO A 170 4.20 -9.29 9.15
C PRO A 170 4.32 -10.83 9.08
N PHE A 171 5.40 -11.38 9.62
CA PHE A 171 5.61 -12.84 9.62
C PHE A 171 4.71 -13.58 10.62
N LEU A 172 4.14 -12.87 11.60
CA LEU A 172 3.20 -13.45 12.56
C LEU A 172 1.87 -13.89 11.90
N ILE A 173 1.64 -13.53 10.65
CA ILE A 173 0.49 -13.98 9.85
C ILE A 173 0.50 -15.51 9.65
N PHE A 174 1.66 -16.17 9.73
CA PHE A 174 1.81 -17.62 9.63
C PHE A 174 1.47 -18.36 10.92
N PHE A 175 1.31 -17.65 12.02
CA PHE A 175 1.05 -18.22 13.35
C PHE A 175 -0.46 -18.51 13.57
N PRO A 176 -0.84 -19.20 14.67
CA PRO A 176 -2.22 -19.53 14.99
C PRO A 176 -3.13 -18.30 15.00
N ARG A 177 -4.44 -18.54 14.81
CA ARG A 177 -5.47 -17.52 14.57
C ARG A 177 -5.43 -16.31 15.53
N ARG A 178 -5.10 -16.52 16.81
CA ARG A 178 -5.04 -15.44 17.82
C ARG A 178 -3.88 -14.50 17.52
N ILE A 179 -2.68 -15.04 17.28
CA ILE A 179 -1.45 -14.27 16.97
C ILE A 179 -1.62 -13.54 15.63
N LYS A 180 -2.16 -14.22 14.61
CA LYS A 180 -2.47 -13.60 13.31
C LYS A 180 -3.40 -12.40 13.43
N ARG A 181 -4.47 -12.47 14.24
CA ARG A 181 -5.38 -11.35 14.47
C ARG A 181 -4.67 -10.18 15.17
N LEU A 182 -3.87 -10.49 16.18
CA LEU A 182 -3.07 -9.49 16.89
C LEU A 182 -2.08 -8.80 15.95
N SER A 183 -1.39 -9.56 15.11
CA SER A 183 -0.51 -9.03 14.07
C SER A 183 -1.24 -8.02 13.17
N GLY A 184 -2.43 -8.39 12.65
CA GLY A 184 -3.23 -7.49 11.83
C GLY A 184 -3.62 -6.20 12.56
N LEU A 185 -4.02 -6.29 13.83
CA LEU A 185 -4.36 -5.11 14.65
C LEU A 185 -3.14 -4.22 14.88
N VAL A 186 -1.98 -4.79 15.15
CA VAL A 186 -0.72 -4.03 15.32
C VAL A 186 -0.34 -3.31 14.04
N LEU A 187 -0.45 -3.97 12.88
CA LEU A 187 -0.17 -3.33 11.58
C LEU A 187 -1.17 -2.20 11.27
N ILE A 188 -2.45 -2.38 11.56
CA ILE A 188 -3.46 -1.32 11.40
C ILE A 188 -3.14 -0.13 12.32
N LEU A 189 -2.84 -0.38 13.58
CA LEU A 189 -2.43 0.66 14.53
C LEU A 189 -1.17 1.39 14.03
N PHE A 190 -0.19 0.67 13.54
CA PHE A 190 1.04 1.26 13.00
C PHE A 190 0.76 2.18 11.81
N GLN A 191 -0.07 1.76 10.85
CA GLN A 191 -0.48 2.61 9.72
C GLN A 191 -1.25 3.85 10.21
N PHE A 192 -2.12 3.68 11.19
CA PHE A 192 -2.85 4.80 11.78
C PHE A 192 -1.91 5.83 12.42
N LEU A 193 -0.89 5.38 13.16
CA LEU A 193 0.12 6.26 13.74
C LEU A 193 0.90 7.01 12.66
N ILE A 194 1.28 6.34 11.57
CA ILE A 194 1.96 6.97 10.43
C ILE A 194 1.07 8.08 9.82
N ILE A 195 -0.21 7.79 9.55
CA ILE A 195 -1.15 8.78 8.98
C ILE A 195 -1.34 9.97 9.92
N MET A 196 -1.38 9.74 11.23
CA MET A 196 -1.52 10.80 12.22
C MET A 196 -0.28 11.71 12.28
N THR A 197 0.90 11.17 12.11
CA THR A 197 2.18 11.87 12.30
C THR A 197 2.82 12.39 11.03
N GLY A 198 2.25 12.08 9.87
CA GLY A 198 2.79 12.48 8.58
C GLY A 198 1.71 12.61 7.51
N ASN A 199 2.12 13.14 6.37
CA ASN A 199 1.29 13.23 5.18
C ASN A 199 2.09 12.62 4.02
N TYR A 200 1.80 11.37 3.71
CA TYR A 200 2.56 10.57 2.74
C TYR A 200 1.79 10.30 1.44
N GLY A 201 0.73 11.02 1.16
CA GLY A 201 -0.12 10.88 -0.03
C GLY A 201 -1.52 10.39 0.28
#